data_27080ae0b4a7c73a95599ac00526debd
#
_entry.id   27080ae0b4a7c73a95599ac00526debd
#
_cell.length_a   1.000
_cell.length_b   1.000
_cell.length_c   1.000
_cell.angle_alpha   90.00
_cell.angle_beta   90.00
_cell.angle_gamma   90.00
#
_symmetry.space_group_name_H-M   'P 1'
#
loop_
_entity.id
_entity.type
_entity.pdbx_description
1 polymer ?
#
loop_
_entity_poly.entity_id
_entity_poly.type
_entity_poly.pdbx_seq_one_letter_code
_entity_poly.pdbx_strand_id
1 'polypeptide(L)'
;NVFPMQLPINAGPGFTQVLDVLSKNVFTHQNDSSGKYTEKPAEGDLVEIAEKLHEELIEFVAESDDTLLEKFFEEGGLSEDEMRSGIHAAIQSQTIVPLFCTSATTNVGVSRLLDFIAKYGSSPVDRAKIVAKDPRSDENIDVELENSNPVVQVFKTISEAHVGDLSFFRVYSGKVTTGMNIFNTSRGTTERFGQLFVLNGKNRISVNSLNPGDIGAVVKLKDTHAGNTLCSPKFKVVIPEIEYPNPNIHSAIVLKAKGDEEKISMGLAALHEEDPTFVYRVDSEVRQTIISGQGELHIKTSVERLKRRFNVDIDLIEPKIPYRETIRGKGESKYRHKKQSGGSGQFAEVWMRIEPKDRGEGIEFVDSLRGQNVDRVFVPSVGKGVKAACDEGILAGYRVVDLKVDFYDGKQHPVDSKDIAFQTAGKNAFKESFMAAQPGLLEPIVNVEVKVPEEYMGDVMGDISGRRGKIMGVDSDGHFQKVKAQLPQAELHNYATKIRSLTGGRGFHTETHSHYENLPREFEQKVIAAYKRQREE
;
A
#
# COMPACT_ATOMS: atom_id res chain seq x y z
N ASN A 1 27.33 -4.26 -11.22
CA ASN A 1 28.76 -3.98 -11.10
C ASN A 1 29.00 -2.64 -10.40
N VAL A 2 29.41 -2.68 -9.13
CA VAL A 2 29.77 -1.47 -8.36
C VAL A 2 31.24 -1.17 -8.65
N PHE A 3 31.52 0.08 -9.04
CA PHE A 3 32.88 0.54 -9.29
C PHE A 3 33.27 1.73 -8.42
N PRO A 4 34.43 1.70 -7.70
CA PRO A 4 34.85 2.81 -6.84
C PRO A 4 35.40 3.95 -7.70
N MET A 5 34.65 5.05 -7.80
CA MET A 5 35.13 6.30 -8.40
C MET A 5 36.04 7.08 -7.45
N GLN A 6 35.92 6.82 -6.17
CA GLN A 6 36.73 7.43 -5.11
C GLN A 6 37.08 6.44 -4.01
N LEU A 7 38.26 6.55 -3.45
CA LEU A 7 38.69 5.84 -2.25
C LEU A 7 38.96 6.80 -1.09
N PRO A 8 38.55 6.45 0.14
CA PRO A 8 38.89 7.23 1.32
C PRO A 8 40.36 6.97 1.72
N ILE A 9 41.15 7.99 1.93
CA ILE A 9 42.54 7.84 2.40
C ILE A 9 42.55 7.64 3.92
N ASN A 10 41.76 8.44 4.65
CA ASN A 10 41.64 8.36 6.11
C ASN A 10 40.19 8.03 6.49
N ALA A 11 39.80 6.75 6.38
CA ALA A 11 38.47 6.31 6.74
C ALA A 11 38.21 6.40 8.25
N GLY A 12 37.01 6.83 8.65
CA GLY A 12 36.57 6.92 10.03
C GLY A 12 36.52 8.35 10.59
N PRO A 13 36.60 8.53 11.91
CA PRO A 13 36.59 9.84 12.54
C PRO A 13 37.74 10.72 12.02
N GLY A 14 37.41 11.92 11.53
CA GLY A 14 38.41 12.84 10.94
C GLY A 14 38.66 12.62 9.44
N PHE A 15 37.79 11.86 8.75
CA PHE A 15 37.83 11.70 7.30
C PHE A 15 37.80 13.07 6.58
N THR A 16 38.86 13.35 5.81
CA THR A 16 39.02 14.62 5.06
C THR A 16 39.60 14.44 3.67
N GLN A 17 40.08 13.25 3.31
CA GLN A 17 40.82 13.04 2.07
C GLN A 17 40.21 11.91 1.24
N VAL A 18 40.07 12.18 -0.07
CA VAL A 18 39.66 11.20 -1.05
C VAL A 18 40.66 11.12 -2.19
N LEU A 19 40.97 9.90 -2.66
CA LEU A 19 41.64 9.63 -3.92
C LEU A 19 40.59 9.51 -4.99
N ASP A 20 40.65 10.33 -6.03
CA ASP A 20 39.74 10.31 -7.18
C ASP A 20 40.37 9.46 -8.31
N VAL A 21 39.67 8.43 -8.74
CA VAL A 21 40.16 7.46 -9.72
C VAL A 21 40.25 8.05 -11.13
N LEU A 22 39.33 8.97 -11.48
CA LEU A 22 39.31 9.59 -12.81
C LEU A 22 40.49 10.56 -13.02
N SER A 23 40.74 11.44 -12.06
CA SER A 23 41.80 12.42 -12.15
C SER A 23 43.14 11.93 -11.60
N LYS A 24 43.18 10.81 -10.88
CA LYS A 24 44.33 10.27 -10.16
C LYS A 24 44.91 11.27 -9.13
N ASN A 25 44.05 12.13 -8.61
CA ASN A 25 44.43 13.18 -7.65
C ASN A 25 43.81 12.92 -6.27
N VAL A 26 44.51 13.45 -5.26
CA VAL A 26 44.03 13.46 -3.87
C VAL A 26 43.40 14.82 -3.58
N PHE A 27 42.14 14.76 -3.15
CA PHE A 27 41.36 15.92 -2.71
C PHE A 27 41.37 15.98 -1.19
N THR A 28 41.99 17.03 -0.62
CA THR A 28 42.02 17.25 0.81
C THR A 28 41.06 18.38 1.18
N HIS A 29 39.97 18.02 1.88
CA HIS A 29 38.93 18.96 2.28
C HIS A 29 39.25 19.68 3.59
N GLN A 30 38.79 20.92 3.71
CA GLN A 30 38.88 21.68 4.95
C GLN A 30 37.89 21.13 5.99
N ASN A 31 38.34 21.08 7.25
CA ASN A 31 37.50 20.56 8.34
C ASN A 31 36.61 21.67 8.95
N ASP A 32 35.98 22.47 8.09
CA ASP A 32 35.10 23.59 8.45
C ASP A 32 33.69 23.48 7.87
N SER A 33 33.37 22.32 7.33
CA SER A 33 32.10 22.03 6.64
C SER A 33 31.80 22.92 5.41
N SER A 34 32.76 23.70 4.94
CA SER A 34 32.60 24.55 3.74
C SER A 34 32.58 23.79 2.44
N GLY A 35 33.04 22.52 2.43
CA GLY A 35 33.25 21.71 1.23
C GLY A 35 34.43 22.14 0.37
N LYS A 36 35.21 23.16 0.79
CA LYS A 36 36.41 23.60 0.08
C LYS A 36 37.52 22.55 0.20
N TYR A 37 38.29 22.39 -0.85
CA TYR A 37 39.36 21.41 -0.92
C TYR A 37 40.60 21.97 -1.63
N THR A 38 41.71 21.28 -1.45
CA THR A 38 42.94 21.43 -2.25
C THR A 38 43.15 20.14 -3.01
N GLU A 39 43.63 20.25 -4.23
CA GLU A 39 43.91 19.13 -5.14
C GLU A 39 45.41 18.98 -5.30
N LYS A 40 45.91 17.74 -5.24
CA LYS A 40 47.28 17.37 -5.49
C LYS A 40 47.35 16.03 -6.20
N PRO A 41 48.34 15.79 -7.08
CA PRO A 41 48.59 14.47 -7.61
C PRO A 41 48.77 13.42 -6.51
N ALA A 42 48.36 12.17 -6.79
CA ALA A 42 48.64 11.07 -5.88
C ALA A 42 50.14 10.88 -5.70
N GLU A 43 50.61 10.54 -4.51
CA GLU A 43 52.02 10.33 -4.15
C GLU A 43 52.21 8.98 -3.45
N GLY A 44 53.39 8.39 -3.57
CA GLY A 44 53.74 7.11 -2.93
C GLY A 44 52.84 5.96 -3.40
N ASP A 45 52.41 5.11 -2.49
CA ASP A 45 51.59 3.92 -2.77
C ASP A 45 50.23 4.25 -3.40
N LEU A 46 49.76 5.48 -3.24
CA LEU A 46 48.49 5.93 -3.84
C LEU A 46 48.55 6.05 -5.36
N VAL A 47 49.76 6.26 -5.93
CA VAL A 47 49.95 6.31 -7.40
C VAL A 47 49.61 4.96 -8.01
N GLU A 48 50.18 3.87 -7.49
CA GLU A 48 49.97 2.52 -8.01
C GLU A 48 48.49 2.11 -7.89
N ILE A 49 47.86 2.45 -6.75
CA ILE A 49 46.44 2.19 -6.52
C ILE A 49 45.56 2.98 -7.52
N ALA A 50 45.89 4.26 -7.74
CA ALA A 50 45.12 5.12 -8.65
C ALA A 50 45.28 4.67 -10.10
N GLU A 51 46.48 4.30 -10.54
CA GLU A 51 46.78 3.82 -11.88
C GLU A 51 46.02 2.53 -12.14
N LYS A 52 46.14 1.54 -11.27
CA LYS A 52 45.46 0.26 -11.36
C LYS A 52 43.94 0.42 -11.51
N LEU A 53 43.30 1.19 -10.62
CA LEU A 53 41.85 1.40 -10.67
C LEU A 53 41.42 2.21 -11.90
N HIS A 54 42.28 3.13 -12.35
CA HIS A 54 42.00 3.90 -13.55
C HIS A 54 42.05 3.02 -14.80
N GLU A 55 43.01 2.12 -14.91
CA GLU A 55 43.11 1.11 -15.99
C GLU A 55 41.88 0.18 -15.96
N GLU A 56 41.53 -0.38 -14.79
CA GLU A 56 40.32 -1.20 -14.64
C GLU A 56 39.04 -0.45 -15.03
N LEU A 57 38.94 0.87 -14.77
CA LEU A 57 37.84 1.70 -15.22
C LEU A 57 37.80 1.85 -16.75
N ILE A 58 38.96 2.09 -17.39
CA ILE A 58 39.06 2.22 -18.85
C ILE A 58 38.62 0.90 -19.50
N GLU A 59 39.12 -0.24 -19.03
CA GLU A 59 38.75 -1.56 -19.53
C GLU A 59 37.23 -1.77 -19.39
N PHE A 60 36.68 -1.47 -18.23
CA PHE A 60 35.26 -1.63 -17.96
C PHE A 60 34.38 -0.73 -18.86
N VAL A 61 34.81 0.51 -19.08
CA VAL A 61 34.11 1.44 -19.97
C VAL A 61 34.23 0.99 -21.42
N ALA A 62 35.40 0.53 -21.85
CA ALA A 62 35.61 0.00 -23.19
C ALA A 62 34.74 -1.23 -23.50
N GLU A 63 34.60 -2.16 -22.54
CA GLU A 63 33.72 -3.34 -22.68
C GLU A 63 32.23 -2.99 -22.84
N SER A 64 31.82 -1.77 -22.49
CA SER A 64 30.42 -1.34 -22.61
C SER A 64 29.97 -0.94 -24.01
N ASP A 65 30.92 -0.75 -24.96
CA ASP A 65 30.65 -0.33 -26.33
C ASP A 65 31.71 -0.90 -27.27
N ASP A 66 31.30 -1.62 -28.34
CA ASP A 66 32.19 -2.30 -29.29
C ASP A 66 33.18 -1.34 -29.96
N THR A 67 32.78 -0.09 -30.22
CA THR A 67 33.65 0.92 -30.86
C THR A 67 34.71 1.44 -29.91
N LEU A 68 34.39 1.58 -28.63
CA LEU A 68 35.35 1.95 -27.58
C LEU A 68 36.32 0.80 -27.30
N LEU A 69 35.84 -0.44 -27.41
CA LEU A 69 36.64 -1.64 -27.21
C LEU A 69 37.70 -1.79 -28.34
N GLU A 70 37.30 -1.61 -29.60
CA GLU A 70 38.22 -1.62 -30.74
C GLU A 70 39.31 -0.55 -30.57
N LYS A 71 38.93 0.67 -30.24
CA LYS A 71 39.90 1.76 -30.02
C LYS A 71 40.84 1.48 -28.85
N PHE A 72 40.35 0.95 -27.77
CA PHE A 72 41.18 0.59 -26.61
C PHE A 72 42.27 -0.42 -26.99
N PHE A 73 41.94 -1.41 -27.85
CA PHE A 73 42.92 -2.37 -28.34
C PHE A 73 43.90 -1.78 -29.36
N GLU A 74 43.49 -0.80 -30.18
CA GLU A 74 44.34 -0.18 -31.18
C GLU A 74 45.27 0.90 -30.60
N GLU A 75 44.76 1.74 -29.69
CA GLU A 75 45.46 2.92 -29.17
C GLU A 75 45.99 2.73 -27.75
N GLY A 76 45.57 1.66 -27.03
CA GLY A 76 45.99 1.35 -25.68
C GLY A 76 45.35 2.24 -24.60
N GLY A 77 44.29 3.00 -24.93
CA GLY A 77 43.57 3.88 -24.01
C GLY A 77 42.40 4.59 -24.66
N LEU A 78 41.66 5.38 -23.88
CA LEU A 78 40.55 6.21 -24.34
C LEU A 78 40.84 7.68 -24.04
N SER A 79 40.44 8.57 -24.94
CA SER A 79 40.46 10.02 -24.70
C SER A 79 39.49 10.43 -23.61
N GLU A 80 39.65 11.66 -23.05
CA GLU A 80 38.74 12.18 -22.02
C GLU A 80 37.27 12.24 -22.47
N ASP A 81 37.03 12.59 -23.75
CA ASP A 81 35.67 12.67 -24.31
C ASP A 81 35.05 11.27 -24.50
N GLU A 82 35.85 10.28 -24.91
CA GLU A 82 35.43 8.88 -25.00
C GLU A 82 35.14 8.28 -23.62
N MET A 83 36.02 8.51 -22.65
CA MET A 83 35.76 8.13 -21.25
C MET A 83 34.48 8.76 -20.72
N ARG A 84 34.26 10.05 -21.03
CA ARG A 84 33.05 10.74 -20.63
C ARG A 84 31.81 10.12 -21.24
N SER A 85 31.83 9.87 -22.56
CA SER A 85 30.71 9.27 -23.30
C SER A 85 30.45 7.84 -22.82
N GLY A 86 31.52 7.04 -22.64
CA GLY A 86 31.41 5.66 -22.19
C GLY A 86 30.90 5.52 -20.75
N ILE A 87 31.39 6.32 -19.81
CA ILE A 87 30.87 6.35 -18.43
C ILE A 87 29.38 6.75 -18.43
N HIS A 88 29.02 7.77 -19.22
CA HIS A 88 27.65 8.22 -19.36
C HIS A 88 26.74 7.10 -19.89
N ALA A 89 27.14 6.41 -20.95
CA ALA A 89 26.41 5.27 -21.52
C ALA A 89 26.30 4.10 -20.54
N ALA A 90 27.38 3.79 -19.82
CA ALA A 90 27.41 2.73 -18.82
C ALA A 90 26.50 3.02 -17.62
N ILE A 91 26.36 4.28 -17.21
CA ILE A 91 25.40 4.70 -16.18
C ILE A 91 23.96 4.57 -16.69
N GLN A 92 23.69 4.98 -17.94
CA GLN A 92 22.35 4.87 -18.54
C GLN A 92 21.90 3.42 -18.70
N SER A 93 22.77 2.55 -19.14
CA SER A 93 22.51 1.11 -19.30
C SER A 93 22.52 0.34 -17.98
N GLN A 94 22.85 1.01 -16.86
CA GLN A 94 23.00 0.41 -15.53
C GLN A 94 24.08 -0.70 -15.47
N THR A 95 25.02 -0.70 -16.37
CA THR A 95 26.15 -1.63 -16.35
C THR A 95 27.16 -1.24 -15.27
N ILE A 96 27.26 0.05 -14.90
CA ILE A 96 28.08 0.57 -13.81
C ILE A 96 27.23 1.25 -12.75
N VAL A 97 27.56 0.98 -11.48
CA VAL A 97 27.09 1.72 -10.30
C VAL A 97 28.26 2.44 -9.68
N PRO A 98 28.43 3.77 -9.89
CA PRO A 98 29.56 4.52 -9.38
C PRO A 98 29.49 4.68 -7.86
N LEU A 99 30.58 4.31 -7.15
CA LEU A 99 30.72 4.41 -5.71
C LEU A 99 31.56 5.62 -5.31
N PHE A 100 31.03 6.47 -4.43
CA PHE A 100 31.69 7.66 -3.90
C PHE A 100 31.85 7.61 -2.39
N CYS A 101 32.92 8.22 -1.90
CA CYS A 101 33.20 8.37 -0.49
C CYS A 101 32.92 9.81 -0.02
N THR A 102 31.85 10.01 0.75
CA THR A 102 31.42 11.34 1.19
C THR A 102 31.05 11.37 2.68
N SER A 103 31.14 12.58 3.27
CA SER A 103 30.60 12.86 4.60
C SER A 103 29.66 14.05 4.52
N ALA A 104 28.36 13.83 4.70
CA ALA A 104 27.35 14.88 4.64
C ALA A 104 27.47 15.90 5.79
N THR A 105 27.89 15.44 6.99
CA THR A 105 28.05 16.31 8.18
C THR A 105 29.22 17.26 8.06
N THR A 106 30.32 16.79 7.50
CA THR A 106 31.56 17.60 7.33
C THR A 106 31.72 18.15 5.92
N ASN A 107 30.77 17.82 5.02
CA ASN A 107 30.75 18.22 3.60
C ASN A 107 32.00 17.78 2.81
N VAL A 108 32.62 16.67 3.23
CA VAL A 108 33.80 16.09 2.54
C VAL A 108 33.33 15.28 1.33
N GLY A 109 33.95 15.45 0.18
CA GLY A 109 33.68 14.71 -1.06
C GLY A 109 32.39 15.11 -1.78
N VAL A 110 31.47 15.87 -1.16
CA VAL A 110 30.16 16.22 -1.73
C VAL A 110 30.28 17.06 -3.00
N SER A 111 31.18 18.04 -3.05
CA SER A 111 31.42 18.84 -4.26
C SER A 111 31.87 17.99 -5.44
N ARG A 112 32.75 17.02 -5.22
CA ARG A 112 33.21 16.09 -6.28
C ARG A 112 32.10 15.17 -6.77
N LEU A 113 31.21 14.71 -5.87
CA LEU A 113 30.01 13.96 -6.28
C LEU A 113 29.09 14.82 -7.15
N LEU A 114 28.89 16.10 -6.80
CA LEU A 114 28.07 17.01 -7.61
C LEU A 114 28.70 17.28 -8.97
N ASP A 115 30.03 17.47 -9.05
CA ASP A 115 30.76 17.62 -10.31
C ASP A 115 30.61 16.39 -11.20
N PHE A 116 30.70 15.19 -10.60
CA PHE A 116 30.50 13.95 -11.32
C PHE A 116 29.08 13.83 -11.88
N ILE A 117 28.06 14.12 -11.07
CA ILE A 117 26.66 14.09 -11.52
C ILE A 117 26.47 15.09 -12.68
N ALA A 118 27.02 16.30 -12.58
CA ALA A 118 26.91 17.31 -13.62
C ALA A 118 27.64 16.92 -14.93
N LYS A 119 28.75 16.18 -14.82
CA LYS A 119 29.58 15.81 -15.98
C LYS A 119 29.15 14.51 -16.66
N TYR A 120 28.72 13.53 -15.87
CA TYR A 120 28.47 12.15 -16.34
C TYR A 120 27.02 11.67 -16.12
N GLY A 121 26.22 12.37 -15.33
CA GLY A 121 24.86 12.00 -15.03
C GLY A 121 23.94 12.14 -16.24
N SER A 122 22.89 11.31 -16.29
CA SER A 122 21.88 11.37 -17.36
C SER A 122 21.00 12.61 -17.22
N SER A 123 20.65 13.20 -18.36
CA SER A 123 19.74 14.33 -18.49
C SER A 123 18.37 13.88 -19.04
N PRO A 124 17.31 14.70 -18.94
CA PRO A 124 16.04 14.39 -19.59
C PRO A 124 16.13 14.18 -21.10
N VAL A 125 17.11 14.81 -21.77
CA VAL A 125 17.33 14.67 -23.23
C VAL A 125 17.78 13.26 -23.61
N ASP A 126 18.50 12.58 -22.72
CA ASP A 126 18.98 11.21 -22.95
C ASP A 126 17.83 10.20 -22.99
N ARG A 127 16.72 10.55 -22.37
CA ARG A 127 15.47 9.79 -22.45
C ARG A 127 14.45 10.56 -23.30
N ALA A 128 14.72 10.62 -24.60
CA ALA A 128 13.99 11.45 -25.57
C ALA A 128 12.47 11.20 -25.63
N LYS A 129 12.01 10.03 -25.17
CA LYS A 129 10.59 9.66 -25.16
C LYS A 129 10.21 8.81 -23.96
N ILE A 130 8.93 8.86 -23.58
CA ILE A 130 8.31 7.93 -22.65
C ILE A 130 7.12 7.25 -23.31
N VAL A 131 6.79 6.05 -22.88
CA VAL A 131 5.58 5.35 -23.30
C VAL A 131 4.44 5.75 -22.38
N ALA A 132 3.36 6.25 -22.96
CA ALA A 132 2.09 6.52 -22.31
C ALA A 132 0.98 5.71 -22.99
N LYS A 133 -0.23 5.73 -22.48
CA LYS A 133 -1.39 5.05 -23.04
C LYS A 133 -2.42 6.03 -23.56
N ASP A 134 -3.09 5.70 -24.66
CA ASP A 134 -4.31 6.38 -25.05
C ASP A 134 -5.44 6.02 -24.09
N PRO A 135 -6.11 7.02 -23.46
CA PRO A 135 -7.16 6.76 -22.47
C PRO A 135 -8.42 6.10 -23.05
N ARG A 136 -8.54 6.00 -24.40
CA ARG A 136 -9.71 5.41 -25.06
C ARG A 136 -9.47 4.02 -25.59
N SER A 137 -8.28 3.77 -26.17
CA SER A 137 -7.94 2.47 -26.79
C SER A 137 -7.01 1.63 -25.95
N ASP A 138 -6.41 2.17 -24.89
CA ASP A 138 -5.35 1.56 -24.07
C ASP A 138 -4.07 1.22 -24.86
N GLU A 139 -3.95 1.74 -26.09
CA GLU A 139 -2.77 1.54 -26.93
C GLU A 139 -1.61 2.42 -26.46
N ASN A 140 -0.40 1.93 -26.68
CA ASN A 140 0.80 2.67 -26.33
C ASN A 140 1.03 3.84 -27.30
N ILE A 141 1.32 5.01 -26.74
CA ILE A 141 1.67 6.24 -27.45
C ILE A 141 3.04 6.71 -26.95
N ASP A 142 3.96 6.95 -27.87
CA ASP A 142 5.23 7.60 -27.55
C ASP A 142 5.01 9.10 -27.32
N VAL A 143 5.39 9.58 -26.15
CA VAL A 143 5.41 11.00 -25.79
C VAL A 143 6.84 11.48 -25.88
N GLU A 144 7.15 12.18 -26.95
CA GLU A 144 8.49 12.75 -27.20
C GLU A 144 8.71 14.00 -26.36
N LEU A 145 9.93 14.17 -25.87
CA LEU A 145 10.34 15.32 -25.06
C LEU A 145 10.08 16.65 -25.79
N GLU A 146 10.35 16.68 -27.10
CA GLU A 146 10.22 17.87 -27.96
C GLU A 146 8.77 18.16 -28.40
N ASN A 147 7.81 17.29 -28.05
CA ASN A 147 6.40 17.54 -28.36
C ASN A 147 5.94 18.88 -27.75
N SER A 148 5.28 19.72 -28.55
CA SER A 148 4.78 21.03 -28.09
C SER A 148 3.63 20.95 -27.08
N ASN A 149 2.93 19.81 -26.99
CA ASN A 149 1.83 19.62 -26.05
C ASN A 149 2.35 19.27 -24.65
N PRO A 150 1.97 20.01 -23.60
CA PRO A 150 2.38 19.69 -22.25
C PRO A 150 1.78 18.37 -21.78
N VAL A 151 2.65 17.52 -21.23
CA VAL A 151 2.31 16.31 -20.50
C VAL A 151 3.09 16.31 -19.20
N VAL A 152 2.40 16.20 -18.08
CA VAL A 152 2.99 16.18 -16.74
C VAL A 152 2.40 15.04 -15.93
N GLN A 153 3.17 14.50 -15.01
CA GLN A 153 2.70 13.54 -14.01
C GLN A 153 2.94 14.10 -12.60
N VAL A 154 1.91 14.09 -11.80
CA VAL A 154 2.02 14.40 -10.37
C VAL A 154 2.54 13.16 -9.66
N PHE A 155 3.64 13.30 -8.95
CA PHE A 155 4.28 12.17 -8.28
C PHE A 155 4.28 12.26 -6.76
N LYS A 156 3.92 13.43 -6.21
CA LYS A 156 3.88 13.67 -4.77
C LYS A 156 2.94 14.82 -4.43
N THR A 157 2.22 14.69 -3.32
CA THR A 157 1.42 15.76 -2.71
C THR A 157 1.90 15.98 -1.27
N ILE A 158 1.92 17.23 -0.81
CA ILE A 158 2.17 17.61 0.58
C ILE A 158 1.06 18.55 1.01
N SER A 159 0.34 18.19 2.07
CA SER A 159 -0.68 19.03 2.67
C SER A 159 -0.06 20.00 3.67
N GLU A 160 -0.21 21.28 3.42
CA GLU A 160 0.31 22.33 4.30
C GLU A 160 -0.83 23.12 4.96
N ALA A 161 -0.70 23.34 6.28
CA ALA A 161 -1.64 24.17 7.01
C ALA A 161 -1.73 25.58 6.38
N HIS A 162 -2.95 26.08 6.18
CA HIS A 162 -3.28 27.39 5.60
C HIS A 162 -2.98 27.61 4.11
N VAL A 163 -2.25 26.71 3.45
CA VAL A 163 -1.94 26.81 2.01
C VAL A 163 -2.80 25.84 1.20
N GLY A 164 -3.09 24.68 1.76
CA GLY A 164 -3.71 23.55 1.07
C GLY A 164 -2.68 22.60 0.48
N ASP A 165 -3.11 21.77 -0.46
CA ASP A 165 -2.26 20.76 -1.05
C ASP A 165 -1.30 21.38 -2.06
N LEU A 166 -0.02 21.02 -1.92
CA LEU A 166 1.06 21.35 -2.82
C LEU A 166 1.40 20.09 -3.63
N SER A 167 1.04 20.09 -4.92
CA SER A 167 1.27 18.97 -5.83
C SER A 167 2.57 19.17 -6.59
N PHE A 168 3.49 18.20 -6.45
CA PHE A 168 4.75 18.15 -7.20
C PHE A 168 4.55 17.35 -8.47
N PHE A 169 5.07 17.86 -9.56
CA PHE A 169 4.95 17.21 -10.86
C PHE A 169 6.24 17.30 -11.67
N ARG A 170 6.43 16.35 -12.57
CA ARG A 170 7.47 16.37 -13.60
C ARG A 170 6.86 16.69 -14.96
N VAL A 171 7.51 17.55 -15.72
CA VAL A 171 7.16 17.84 -17.11
C VAL A 171 7.83 16.82 -18.02
N TYR A 172 7.07 16.06 -18.78
CA TYR A 172 7.58 15.07 -19.73
C TYR A 172 7.64 15.58 -21.16
N SER A 173 6.74 16.49 -21.54
CA SER A 173 6.79 17.15 -22.85
C SER A 173 6.12 18.51 -22.79
N GLY A 174 6.38 19.33 -23.79
CA GLY A 174 5.82 20.66 -23.93
C GLY A 174 6.24 21.61 -22.82
N LYS A 175 5.74 22.82 -22.87
CA LYS A 175 6.02 23.88 -21.89
C LYS A 175 4.81 24.14 -21.01
N VAL A 176 5.01 24.13 -19.70
CA VAL A 176 3.98 24.46 -18.70
C VAL A 176 4.16 25.93 -18.30
N THR A 177 3.06 26.70 -18.23
CA THR A 177 3.10 28.13 -17.88
C THR A 177 2.12 28.45 -16.76
N THR A 178 2.45 29.46 -15.96
CA THR A 178 1.58 30.00 -14.92
C THR A 178 0.23 30.42 -15.51
N GLY A 179 -0.87 30.05 -14.86
CA GLY A 179 -2.23 30.41 -15.25
C GLY A 179 -2.85 29.53 -16.34
N MET A 180 -2.13 28.55 -16.91
CA MET A 180 -2.67 27.68 -17.95
C MET A 180 -3.74 26.73 -17.43
N ASN A 181 -4.70 26.38 -18.30
CA ASN A 181 -5.62 25.29 -18.06
C ASN A 181 -5.03 23.99 -18.62
N ILE A 182 -5.11 22.92 -17.84
CA ILE A 182 -4.58 21.61 -18.19
C ILE A 182 -5.63 20.55 -17.87
N PHE A 183 -5.70 19.48 -18.64
CA PHE A 183 -6.69 18.42 -18.47
C PHE A 183 -6.10 17.25 -17.68
N ASN A 184 -6.71 16.89 -16.55
CA ASN A 184 -6.38 15.69 -15.80
C ASN A 184 -7.02 14.49 -16.50
N THR A 185 -6.22 13.73 -17.22
CA THR A 185 -6.70 12.58 -18.02
C THR A 185 -7.12 11.41 -17.12
N SER A 186 -6.45 11.24 -15.98
CA SER A 186 -6.77 10.18 -15.03
C SER A 186 -8.14 10.38 -14.34
N ARG A 187 -8.57 11.65 -14.18
CA ARG A 187 -9.83 12.00 -13.47
C ARG A 187 -10.92 12.53 -14.40
N GLY A 188 -10.57 12.89 -15.64
CA GLY A 188 -11.51 13.49 -16.60
C GLY A 188 -11.89 14.95 -16.31
N THR A 189 -11.10 15.66 -15.50
CA THR A 189 -11.39 17.02 -15.03
C THR A 189 -10.41 18.04 -15.61
N THR A 190 -10.79 19.32 -15.64
CA THR A 190 -9.89 20.41 -16.05
C THR A 190 -9.39 21.14 -14.82
N GLU A 191 -8.08 21.22 -14.69
CA GLU A 191 -7.38 21.95 -13.65
C GLU A 191 -6.79 23.26 -14.18
N ARG A 192 -6.57 24.20 -13.29
CA ARG A 192 -5.87 25.44 -13.60
C ARG A 192 -4.56 25.48 -12.80
N PHE A 193 -3.44 25.51 -13.50
CA PHE A 193 -2.15 25.76 -12.88
C PHE A 193 -2.08 27.24 -12.48
N GLY A 194 -2.14 27.49 -11.18
CA GLY A 194 -1.93 28.83 -10.61
C GLY A 194 -0.48 29.26 -10.75
N GLN A 195 0.09 29.82 -9.69
CA GLN A 195 1.52 30.12 -9.64
C GLN A 195 2.33 28.83 -9.61
N LEU A 196 3.34 28.73 -10.47
CA LEU A 196 4.30 27.64 -10.50
C LEU A 196 5.47 27.94 -9.58
N PHE A 197 5.99 26.89 -8.94
CA PHE A 197 7.12 26.98 -8.03
C PHE A 197 8.18 25.92 -8.36
N VAL A 198 9.44 26.28 -8.12
CA VAL A 198 10.54 25.36 -7.92
C VAL A 198 10.89 25.41 -6.43
N LEU A 199 11.05 24.23 -5.79
CA LEU A 199 11.27 24.14 -4.37
C LEU A 199 12.73 23.83 -4.06
N ASN A 200 13.26 24.53 -3.04
CA ASN A 200 14.52 24.20 -2.41
C ASN A 200 14.28 24.10 -0.88
N GLY A 201 14.04 22.88 -0.42
CA GLY A 201 13.58 22.63 0.94
C GLY A 201 12.22 23.31 1.19
N LYS A 202 12.17 24.22 2.18
CA LYS A 202 10.95 25.01 2.48
C LYS A 202 10.81 26.26 1.61
N ASN A 203 11.87 26.65 0.88
CA ASN A 203 11.87 27.85 0.07
C ASN A 203 11.16 27.59 -1.26
N ARG A 204 10.20 28.45 -1.61
CA ARG A 204 9.46 28.41 -2.86
C ARG A 204 9.92 29.53 -3.76
N ILE A 205 10.48 29.18 -4.90
CA ILE A 205 10.88 30.14 -5.93
C ILE A 205 9.79 30.16 -6.99
N SER A 206 9.11 31.29 -7.14
CA SER A 206 8.10 31.47 -8.18
C SER A 206 8.74 31.50 -9.55
N VAL A 207 8.18 30.75 -10.50
CA VAL A 207 8.61 30.72 -11.89
C VAL A 207 7.43 30.93 -12.82
N ASN A 208 7.68 31.50 -13.99
CA ASN A 208 6.62 31.73 -14.98
C ASN A 208 6.36 30.51 -15.87
N SER A 209 7.34 29.66 -16.03
CA SER A 209 7.24 28.47 -16.87
C SER A 209 8.22 27.39 -16.45
N LEU A 210 7.91 26.16 -16.84
CA LEU A 210 8.73 24.96 -16.69
C LEU A 210 8.84 24.26 -18.05
N ASN A 211 10.02 23.74 -18.35
CA ASN A 211 10.34 23.06 -19.58
C ASN A 211 10.30 21.53 -19.40
N PRO A 212 10.32 20.74 -20.49
CA PRO A 212 10.44 19.29 -20.41
C PRO A 212 11.66 18.87 -19.58
N GLY A 213 11.45 17.93 -18.67
CA GLY A 213 12.46 17.46 -17.71
C GLY A 213 12.43 18.17 -16.36
N ASP A 214 11.87 19.38 -16.28
CA ASP A 214 11.80 20.13 -15.02
C ASP A 214 10.84 19.46 -14.03
N ILE A 215 11.17 19.64 -12.74
CA ILE A 215 10.29 19.32 -11.62
C ILE A 215 9.78 20.64 -11.04
N GLY A 216 8.46 20.76 -10.97
CA GLY A 216 7.80 21.90 -10.39
C GLY A 216 6.76 21.51 -9.37
N ALA A 217 6.14 22.55 -8.78
CA ALA A 217 5.01 22.38 -7.88
C ALA A 217 3.96 23.45 -8.13
N VAL A 218 2.72 23.09 -7.80
CA VAL A 218 1.55 23.96 -7.87
C VAL A 218 0.66 23.73 -6.66
N VAL A 219 -0.02 24.75 -6.21
CA VAL A 219 -0.95 24.67 -5.08
C VAL A 219 -2.41 24.65 -5.56
N LYS A 220 -3.28 24.07 -4.72
CA LYS A 220 -4.75 24.16 -4.86
C LYS A 220 -5.31 23.57 -6.15
N LEU A 221 -4.78 22.45 -6.62
CA LEU A 221 -5.48 21.60 -7.57
C LEU A 221 -6.73 21.02 -6.90
N LYS A 222 -7.83 20.87 -7.64
CA LYS A 222 -9.13 20.52 -7.05
C LYS A 222 -9.34 19.00 -6.92
N ASP A 223 -8.95 18.26 -7.95
CA ASP A 223 -9.17 16.82 -8.06
C ASP A 223 -7.97 16.17 -8.75
N THR A 224 -6.78 16.36 -8.15
CA THR A 224 -5.53 15.85 -8.69
C THR A 224 -4.69 15.26 -7.58
N HIS A 225 -4.34 13.98 -7.73
CA HIS A 225 -3.63 13.17 -6.74
C HIS A 225 -2.30 12.67 -7.29
N ALA A 226 -1.44 12.14 -6.40
CA ALA A 226 -0.21 11.48 -6.82
C ALA A 226 -0.50 10.32 -7.80
N GLY A 227 0.31 10.18 -8.86
CA GLY A 227 0.10 9.25 -9.96
C GLY A 227 -0.71 9.81 -11.13
N ASN A 228 -1.47 10.91 -10.95
CA ASN A 228 -2.30 11.46 -12.03
C ASN A 228 -1.48 12.08 -13.16
N THR A 229 -1.95 11.88 -14.38
CA THR A 229 -1.42 12.52 -15.59
C THR A 229 -2.28 13.72 -15.99
N LEU A 230 -1.62 14.87 -16.19
CA LEU A 230 -2.25 16.06 -16.71
C LEU A 230 -1.63 16.43 -18.07
N CYS A 231 -2.45 16.76 -19.05
CA CYS A 231 -1.98 17.00 -20.40
C CYS A 231 -2.79 18.09 -21.12
N SER A 232 -2.32 18.48 -22.31
CA SER A 232 -3.09 19.33 -23.21
C SER A 232 -4.43 18.65 -23.55
N PRO A 233 -5.56 19.37 -23.54
CA PRO A 233 -6.83 18.83 -24.02
C PRO A 233 -6.79 18.28 -25.46
N LYS A 234 -5.80 18.75 -26.26
CA LYS A 234 -5.60 18.33 -27.66
C LYS A 234 -4.78 17.05 -27.79
N PHE A 235 -4.02 16.68 -26.76
CA PHE A 235 -3.14 15.50 -26.76
C PHE A 235 -3.33 14.75 -25.44
N LYS A 236 -4.34 13.89 -25.39
CA LYS A 236 -4.73 13.16 -24.18
C LYS A 236 -3.99 11.84 -24.09
N VAL A 237 -3.20 11.70 -23.06
CA VAL A 237 -2.45 10.49 -22.74
C VAL A 237 -2.50 10.20 -21.25
N VAL A 238 -2.24 8.98 -20.85
CA VAL A 238 -2.08 8.55 -19.46
C VAL A 238 -0.71 7.89 -19.32
N ILE A 239 0.15 8.48 -18.50
CA ILE A 239 1.41 7.86 -18.09
C ILE A 239 1.06 6.71 -17.13
N PRO A 240 1.69 5.53 -17.23
CA PRO A 240 1.47 4.43 -16.30
C PRO A 240 1.52 4.89 -14.85
N GLU A 241 0.61 4.38 -14.04
CA GLU A 241 0.55 4.72 -12.62
C GLU A 241 1.82 4.24 -11.90
N ILE A 242 2.18 4.97 -10.84
CA ILE A 242 3.30 4.58 -9.98
C ILE A 242 2.83 3.39 -9.13
N GLU A 243 3.49 2.26 -9.28
CA GLU A 243 3.22 1.08 -8.46
C GLU A 243 3.84 1.25 -7.07
N TYR A 244 2.99 1.40 -6.08
CA TYR A 244 3.41 1.47 -4.69
C TYR A 244 3.39 0.08 -4.05
N PRO A 245 4.34 -0.23 -3.14
CA PRO A 245 4.32 -1.48 -2.42
C PRO A 245 3.08 -1.58 -1.51
N ASN A 246 2.44 -2.74 -1.51
CA ASN A 246 1.30 -2.99 -0.64
C ASN A 246 1.72 -2.94 0.84
N PRO A 247 0.90 -2.34 1.71
CA PRO A 247 1.15 -2.36 3.14
C PRO A 247 0.97 -3.78 3.70
N ASN A 248 1.86 -4.18 4.61
CA ASN A 248 1.90 -5.53 5.19
C ASN A 248 1.84 -5.54 6.72
N ILE A 249 1.61 -4.39 7.34
CA ILE A 249 1.31 -4.28 8.78
C ILE A 249 0.01 -3.51 8.95
N HIS A 250 -0.87 -4.04 9.78
CA HIS A 250 -2.20 -3.52 10.03
C HIS A 250 -2.41 -3.28 11.53
N SER A 251 -3.02 -2.15 11.87
CA SER A 251 -3.41 -1.83 13.24
C SER A 251 -4.78 -1.18 13.25
N ALA A 252 -5.61 -1.53 14.22
CA ALA A 252 -6.84 -0.82 14.45
C ALA A 252 -6.58 0.38 15.37
N ILE A 253 -7.34 1.45 15.20
CA ILE A 253 -7.20 2.67 16.00
C ILE A 253 -8.35 2.82 16.98
N VAL A 254 -8.04 3.36 18.16
CA VAL A 254 -9.00 3.76 19.16
C VAL A 254 -8.76 5.23 19.51
N LEU A 255 -9.80 6.05 19.44
CA LEU A 255 -9.74 7.45 19.84
C LEU A 255 -9.66 7.57 21.35
N LYS A 256 -8.71 8.38 21.86
CA LYS A 256 -8.61 8.70 23.30
C LYS A 256 -9.63 9.73 23.74
N ALA A 257 -10.04 10.64 22.86
CA ALA A 257 -11.02 11.68 23.14
C ALA A 257 -12.26 11.52 22.26
N LYS A 258 -13.44 11.68 22.86
CA LYS A 258 -14.69 11.75 22.10
C LYS A 258 -14.79 13.09 21.36
N GLY A 259 -15.27 13.08 20.11
CA GLY A 259 -15.46 14.28 19.30
C GLY A 259 -14.34 14.59 18.32
N ASP A 260 -13.31 13.73 18.24
CA ASP A 260 -12.22 13.88 17.28
C ASP A 260 -12.43 13.07 15.96
N GLU A 261 -13.64 12.51 15.75
CA GLU A 261 -13.97 11.65 14.62
C GLU A 261 -13.79 12.37 13.25
N GLU A 262 -14.15 13.64 13.18
CA GLU A 262 -13.98 14.45 11.96
C GLU A 262 -12.50 14.78 11.72
N LYS A 263 -11.78 15.17 12.76
CA LYS A 263 -10.35 15.50 12.66
C LYS A 263 -9.51 14.29 12.27
N ILE A 264 -9.84 13.09 12.81
CA ILE A 264 -9.11 11.88 12.43
C ILE A 264 -9.37 11.52 10.98
N SER A 265 -10.61 11.64 10.50
CA SER A 265 -10.95 11.36 9.11
C SER A 265 -10.17 12.27 8.15
N MET A 266 -10.14 13.59 8.43
CA MET A 266 -9.34 14.53 7.67
C MET A 266 -7.83 14.24 7.75
N GLY A 267 -7.34 13.91 8.95
CA GLY A 267 -5.93 13.62 9.16
C GLY A 267 -5.46 12.35 8.44
N LEU A 268 -6.24 11.27 8.49
CA LEU A 268 -5.94 10.03 7.78
C LEU A 268 -5.98 10.23 6.26
N ALA A 269 -6.94 10.98 5.75
CA ALA A 269 -7.03 11.32 4.33
C ALA A 269 -5.81 12.13 3.87
N ALA A 270 -5.39 13.13 4.63
CA ALA A 270 -4.21 13.94 4.32
C ALA A 270 -2.92 13.11 4.36
N LEU A 271 -2.77 12.21 5.33
CA LEU A 271 -1.59 11.34 5.42
C LEU A 271 -1.54 10.35 4.25
N HIS A 272 -2.68 9.79 3.84
CA HIS A 272 -2.77 8.90 2.67
C HIS A 272 -2.43 9.64 1.37
N GLU A 273 -2.91 10.88 1.21
CA GLU A 273 -2.58 11.70 0.04
C GLU A 273 -1.08 12.02 -0.05
N GLU A 274 -0.42 12.24 1.10
CA GLU A 274 1.02 12.47 1.15
C GLU A 274 1.85 11.21 0.94
N ASP A 275 1.33 10.06 1.39
CA ASP A 275 1.98 8.75 1.32
C ASP A 275 0.96 7.67 0.93
N PRO A 276 0.86 7.34 -0.36
CA PRO A 276 -0.05 6.31 -0.85
C PRO A 276 0.21 4.91 -0.27
N THR A 277 1.38 4.67 0.33
CA THR A 277 1.69 3.40 1.01
C THR A 277 1.10 3.33 2.43
N PHE A 278 0.65 4.46 2.99
CA PHE A 278 -0.14 4.53 4.20
C PHE A 278 -1.62 4.46 3.83
N VAL A 279 -2.25 3.33 4.10
CA VAL A 279 -3.65 3.07 3.74
C VAL A 279 -4.52 3.04 5.00
N TYR A 280 -5.73 3.56 4.91
CA TYR A 280 -6.73 3.43 5.96
C TYR A 280 -8.06 2.96 5.39
N ARG A 281 -8.80 2.20 6.20
CA ARG A 281 -10.15 1.76 5.85
C ARG A 281 -11.04 1.71 7.09
N VAL A 282 -12.29 2.05 6.92
CA VAL A 282 -13.32 1.84 7.94
C VAL A 282 -13.96 0.48 7.68
N ASP A 283 -13.72 -0.46 8.57
CA ASP A 283 -14.34 -1.77 8.52
C ASP A 283 -15.66 -1.72 9.32
N SER A 284 -16.77 -1.65 8.60
CA SER A 284 -18.12 -1.54 9.18
C SER A 284 -18.56 -2.82 9.88
N GLU A 285 -17.97 -3.96 9.52
CA GLU A 285 -18.33 -5.26 10.06
C GLU A 285 -17.81 -5.46 11.47
N VAL A 286 -16.52 -5.20 11.67
CA VAL A 286 -15.89 -5.25 13.00
C VAL A 286 -15.93 -3.90 13.72
N ARG A 287 -16.50 -2.87 13.06
CA ARG A 287 -16.63 -1.49 13.57
C ARG A 287 -15.29 -0.91 14.04
N GLN A 288 -14.28 -1.05 13.21
CA GLN A 288 -12.94 -0.51 13.47
C GLN A 288 -12.44 0.29 12.28
N THR A 289 -11.69 1.34 12.54
CA THR A 289 -10.84 1.98 11.54
C THR A 289 -9.47 1.31 11.60
N ILE A 290 -9.05 0.75 10.48
CA ILE A 290 -7.78 0.03 10.33
C ILE A 290 -6.84 0.90 9.52
N ILE A 291 -5.64 1.11 10.03
CA ILE A 291 -4.53 1.74 9.33
C ILE A 291 -3.49 0.68 8.95
N SER A 292 -2.89 0.85 7.80
CA SER A 292 -1.94 -0.10 7.22
C SER A 292 -0.72 0.62 6.70
N GLY A 293 0.46 0.03 6.86
CA GLY A 293 1.72 0.62 6.44
C GLY A 293 2.80 -0.42 6.14
N GLN A 294 3.96 0.06 5.73
CA GLN A 294 5.11 -0.77 5.32
C GLN A 294 5.89 -1.37 6.49
N GLY A 295 5.62 -0.92 7.72
CA GLY A 295 6.31 -1.38 8.93
C GLY A 295 5.81 -0.66 10.17
N GLU A 296 6.17 -1.16 11.36
CA GLU A 296 5.79 -0.56 12.64
C GLU A 296 6.26 0.90 12.77
N LEU A 297 7.49 1.19 12.35
CA LEU A 297 8.03 2.55 12.38
C LEU A 297 7.23 3.49 11.48
N HIS A 298 6.81 3.01 10.31
CA HIS A 298 5.97 3.77 9.39
C HIS A 298 4.62 4.15 10.05
N ILE A 299 3.93 3.18 10.65
CA ILE A 299 2.67 3.42 11.37
C ILE A 299 2.89 4.37 12.55
N LYS A 300 3.90 4.14 13.40
CA LYS A 300 4.22 5.02 14.53
C LYS A 300 4.50 6.45 14.10
N THR A 301 5.31 6.65 13.06
CA THR A 301 5.61 7.97 12.50
C THR A 301 4.34 8.66 11.96
N SER A 302 3.46 7.91 11.31
CA SER A 302 2.18 8.44 10.80
C SER A 302 1.26 8.86 11.95
N VAL A 303 1.20 8.08 13.03
CA VAL A 303 0.44 8.44 14.25
C VAL A 303 1.01 9.70 14.92
N GLU A 304 2.34 9.82 15.01
CA GLU A 304 2.98 11.04 15.54
C GLU A 304 2.70 12.26 14.68
N ARG A 305 2.69 12.11 13.35
CA ARG A 305 2.29 13.19 12.41
C ARG A 305 0.83 13.57 12.61
N LEU A 306 -0.08 12.60 12.79
CA LEU A 306 -1.48 12.83 13.07
C LEU A 306 -1.65 13.65 14.35
N LYS A 307 -0.99 13.26 15.44
CA LYS A 307 -0.99 13.98 16.70
C LYS A 307 -0.45 15.41 16.56
N ARG A 308 0.70 15.57 15.93
CA ARG A 308 1.38 16.87 15.81
C ARG A 308 0.62 17.87 14.92
N ARG A 309 0.01 17.39 13.82
CA ARG A 309 -0.60 18.27 12.81
C ARG A 309 -2.09 18.51 13.02
N PHE A 310 -2.81 17.48 13.48
CA PHE A 310 -4.26 17.51 13.63
C PHE A 310 -4.71 17.52 15.08
N ASN A 311 -3.76 17.43 16.03
CA ASN A 311 -4.01 17.35 17.48
C ASN A 311 -4.97 16.22 17.84
N VAL A 312 -4.80 15.04 17.21
CA VAL A 312 -5.57 13.83 17.47
C VAL A 312 -4.65 12.79 18.11
N ASP A 313 -5.06 12.30 19.29
CA ASP A 313 -4.34 11.23 20.00
C ASP A 313 -5.11 9.92 19.92
N ILE A 314 -4.43 8.87 19.46
CA ILE A 314 -5.00 7.55 19.24
C ILE A 314 -4.14 6.47 19.88
N ASP A 315 -4.79 5.37 20.26
CA ASP A 315 -4.12 4.12 20.61
C ASP A 315 -4.19 3.13 19.44
N LEU A 316 -3.12 2.37 19.27
CA LEU A 316 -3.05 1.28 18.31
C LEU A 316 -3.37 -0.03 19.02
N ILE A 317 -4.31 -0.77 18.47
CA ILE A 317 -4.70 -2.09 18.95
C ILE A 317 -4.66 -3.11 17.82
N GLU A 318 -4.65 -4.39 18.16
CA GLU A 318 -4.76 -5.46 17.18
C GLU A 318 -6.12 -5.40 16.46
N PRO A 319 -6.15 -5.49 15.10
CA PRO A 319 -7.40 -5.57 14.36
C PRO A 319 -8.21 -6.81 14.74
N LYS A 320 -9.51 -6.63 14.94
CA LYS A 320 -10.41 -7.78 15.14
C LYS A 320 -10.46 -8.63 13.88
N ILE A 321 -10.46 -9.93 14.07
CA ILE A 321 -10.62 -10.89 12.96
C ILE A 321 -12.12 -10.95 12.59
N PRO A 322 -12.47 -10.78 11.31
CA PRO A 322 -13.85 -10.85 10.85
C PRO A 322 -14.32 -12.31 10.72
N TYR A 323 -14.54 -12.96 11.86
CA TYR A 323 -15.12 -14.30 11.87
C TYR A 323 -16.52 -14.30 11.24
N ARG A 324 -17.05 -15.49 10.92
CA ARG A 324 -18.41 -15.70 10.46
C ARG A 324 -19.09 -16.74 11.34
N GLU A 325 -20.41 -16.66 11.44
CA GLU A 325 -21.22 -17.69 12.08
C GLU A 325 -21.89 -18.55 11.02
N THR A 326 -22.00 -19.84 11.26
CA THR A 326 -22.66 -20.79 10.38
C THR A 326 -23.23 -21.95 11.17
N ILE A 327 -23.90 -22.89 10.49
CA ILE A 327 -24.47 -24.09 11.07
C ILE A 327 -23.83 -25.34 10.46
N ARG A 328 -23.78 -26.41 11.21
CA ARG A 328 -23.25 -27.72 10.78
C ARG A 328 -24.36 -28.76 10.58
N GLY A 329 -25.55 -28.49 11.05
CA GLY A 329 -26.72 -29.39 10.99
C GLY A 329 -28.01 -28.65 10.66
N LYS A 330 -29.10 -29.38 10.64
CA LYS A 330 -30.44 -28.82 10.44
C LYS A 330 -31.04 -28.41 11.79
N GLY A 331 -31.79 -27.31 11.80
CA GLY A 331 -32.49 -26.81 12.97
C GLY A 331 -33.91 -26.42 12.64
N GLU A 332 -34.80 -26.57 13.59
CA GLU A 332 -36.22 -26.19 13.47
C GLU A 332 -36.68 -25.53 14.77
N SER A 333 -37.50 -24.49 14.65
CA SER A 333 -38.16 -23.86 15.80
C SER A 333 -39.55 -23.34 15.50
N LYS A 334 -40.28 -23.09 16.58
CA LYS A 334 -41.63 -22.52 16.56
C LYS A 334 -41.68 -21.41 17.59
N TYR A 335 -41.58 -20.18 17.16
CA TYR A 335 -41.56 -19.02 18.06
C TYR A 335 -42.87 -18.24 17.99
N ARG A 336 -43.45 -17.93 19.20
CA ARG A 336 -44.66 -17.13 19.34
C ARG A 336 -44.31 -15.81 20.02
N HIS A 337 -44.51 -14.72 19.29
CA HIS A 337 -44.47 -13.36 19.85
C HIS A 337 -45.86 -12.93 20.26
N LYS A 338 -46.05 -12.64 21.57
CA LYS A 338 -47.31 -12.10 22.11
C LYS A 338 -46.94 -10.98 23.09
N LYS A 339 -47.40 -9.76 22.80
CA LYS A 339 -47.22 -8.61 23.69
C LYS A 339 -48.55 -7.87 23.82
N GLN A 340 -49.01 -7.70 25.04
CA GLN A 340 -50.19 -6.90 25.39
C GLN A 340 -49.72 -5.82 26.38
N SER A 341 -49.73 -4.57 25.95
CA SER A 341 -49.39 -3.41 26.78
C SER A 341 -50.33 -2.27 26.42
N GLY A 342 -51.43 -2.09 27.16
CA GLY A 342 -52.31 -0.93 27.17
C GLY A 342 -52.65 -0.30 25.81
N GLY A 343 -53.11 -1.09 24.82
CA GLY A 343 -53.42 -0.65 23.46
C GLY A 343 -53.55 -1.82 22.48
N SER A 344 -53.38 -1.61 21.16
CA SER A 344 -53.44 -2.70 20.21
C SER A 344 -52.28 -3.68 20.47
N GLY A 345 -52.64 -4.97 20.65
CA GLY A 345 -51.68 -6.06 20.90
C GLY A 345 -50.74 -6.33 19.74
N GLN A 346 -49.72 -7.16 19.99
CA GLN A 346 -48.82 -7.71 18.96
C GLN A 346 -48.87 -9.22 19.06
N PHE A 347 -49.20 -9.87 17.95
CA PHE A 347 -49.24 -11.34 17.84
C PHE A 347 -48.62 -11.81 16.51
N ALA A 348 -47.68 -12.74 16.60
CA ALA A 348 -47.19 -13.49 15.45
C ALA A 348 -46.59 -14.83 15.90
N GLU A 349 -46.87 -15.89 15.18
CA GLU A 349 -46.20 -17.17 15.39
C GLU A 349 -45.52 -17.58 14.09
N VAL A 350 -44.23 -17.89 14.15
CA VAL A 350 -43.40 -18.26 13.00
C VAL A 350 -42.78 -19.62 13.23
N TRP A 351 -42.94 -20.51 12.30
CA TRP A 351 -42.35 -21.84 12.26
C TRP A 351 -41.29 -21.86 11.19
N MET A 352 -40.08 -22.15 11.57
CA MET A 352 -38.89 -21.98 10.73
C MET A 352 -38.01 -23.22 10.81
N ARG A 353 -37.47 -23.64 9.69
CA ARG A 353 -36.40 -24.62 9.62
C ARG A 353 -35.21 -24.05 8.83
N ILE A 354 -34.03 -24.48 9.22
CA ILE A 354 -32.81 -24.05 8.57
C ILE A 354 -31.93 -25.25 8.23
N GLU A 355 -31.17 -25.13 7.17
CA GLU A 355 -30.22 -26.14 6.72
C GLU A 355 -28.93 -25.46 6.19
N PRO A 356 -27.76 -26.13 6.33
CA PRO A 356 -26.50 -25.57 5.83
C PRO A 356 -26.49 -25.56 4.30
N LYS A 357 -25.78 -24.58 3.74
CA LYS A 357 -25.43 -24.48 2.32
C LYS A 357 -23.91 -24.62 2.13
N ASP A 358 -23.47 -24.72 0.89
CA ASP A 358 -22.05 -24.74 0.56
C ASP A 358 -21.37 -23.39 0.87
N ARG A 359 -20.07 -23.42 1.09
CA ARG A 359 -19.31 -22.23 1.46
C ARG A 359 -19.31 -21.18 0.35
N GLY A 360 -19.65 -19.94 0.75
CA GLY A 360 -19.73 -18.80 -0.16
C GLY A 360 -21.09 -18.59 -0.81
N GLU A 361 -22.07 -19.46 -0.57
CA GLU A 361 -23.42 -19.32 -1.13
C GLU A 361 -24.32 -18.33 -0.38
N GLY A 362 -23.87 -17.86 0.78
CA GLY A 362 -24.57 -16.85 1.56
C GLY A 362 -25.88 -17.35 2.17
N ILE A 363 -26.85 -16.43 2.34
CA ILE A 363 -28.13 -16.72 2.97
C ILE A 363 -29.23 -16.74 1.93
N GLU A 364 -30.01 -17.83 1.93
CA GLU A 364 -31.22 -18.01 1.11
C GLU A 364 -32.45 -18.03 2.03
N PHE A 365 -33.43 -17.15 1.77
CA PHE A 365 -34.71 -17.14 2.46
C PHE A 365 -35.81 -17.64 1.54
N VAL A 366 -36.51 -18.68 1.97
CA VAL A 366 -37.55 -19.36 1.19
C VAL A 366 -38.91 -19.26 1.90
N ASP A 367 -39.95 -18.98 1.15
CA ASP A 367 -41.34 -19.05 1.56
C ASP A 367 -41.95 -20.39 1.10
N SER A 368 -42.20 -21.28 2.04
CA SER A 368 -42.88 -22.57 1.81
C SER A 368 -44.24 -22.65 2.51
N LEU A 369 -44.83 -21.51 2.83
CA LEU A 369 -46.15 -21.47 3.49
C LEU A 369 -47.22 -22.23 2.68
N ARG A 370 -47.95 -23.08 3.37
CA ARG A 370 -49.09 -23.81 2.80
C ARG A 370 -50.37 -23.39 3.53
N GLY A 371 -51.46 -23.17 2.75
CA GLY A 371 -52.75 -22.75 3.30
C GLY A 371 -52.84 -21.24 3.62
N GLN A 372 -53.77 -20.85 4.50
CA GLN A 372 -54.10 -19.46 4.85
C GLN A 372 -53.81 -19.11 6.31
N ASN A 373 -52.92 -19.87 6.99
CA ASN A 373 -52.59 -19.67 8.40
C ASN A 373 -51.85 -18.35 8.65
N VAL A 374 -51.10 -17.89 7.65
CA VAL A 374 -50.39 -16.60 7.66
C VAL A 374 -50.57 -15.93 6.30
N ASP A 375 -50.94 -14.68 6.32
CA ASP A 375 -51.04 -13.87 5.11
C ASP A 375 -49.63 -13.60 4.55
N ARG A 376 -49.43 -13.82 3.26
CA ARG A 376 -48.14 -13.64 2.58
C ARG A 376 -47.60 -12.22 2.65
N VAL A 377 -48.44 -11.25 2.96
CA VAL A 377 -48.01 -9.87 3.19
C VAL A 377 -46.96 -9.77 4.33
N PHE A 378 -46.95 -10.72 5.29
CA PHE A 378 -46.02 -10.76 6.40
C PHE A 378 -44.68 -11.48 6.11
N VAL A 379 -44.57 -12.20 5.00
CA VAL A 379 -43.35 -12.93 4.61
C VAL A 379 -42.15 -11.99 4.52
N PRO A 380 -42.24 -10.80 3.86
CA PRO A 380 -41.11 -9.85 3.85
C PRO A 380 -40.71 -9.37 5.24
N SER A 381 -41.65 -9.26 6.18
CA SER A 381 -41.38 -8.86 7.56
C SER A 381 -40.60 -9.94 8.32
N VAL A 382 -40.93 -11.21 8.15
CA VAL A 382 -40.15 -12.34 8.68
C VAL A 382 -38.74 -12.32 8.09
N GLY A 383 -38.60 -12.16 6.75
CA GLY A 383 -37.31 -12.05 6.08
C GLY A 383 -36.43 -10.89 6.61
N LYS A 384 -37.04 -9.74 6.89
CA LYS A 384 -36.32 -8.61 7.53
C LYS A 384 -35.82 -8.98 8.94
N GLY A 385 -36.63 -9.72 9.71
CA GLY A 385 -36.25 -10.20 11.05
C GLY A 385 -35.09 -11.18 10.99
N VAL A 386 -35.11 -12.12 10.05
CA VAL A 386 -34.02 -13.07 9.81
C VAL A 386 -32.74 -12.33 9.42
N LYS A 387 -32.82 -11.41 8.44
CA LYS A 387 -31.68 -10.62 8.00
C LYS A 387 -31.05 -9.84 9.13
N ALA A 388 -31.85 -9.17 9.97
CA ALA A 388 -31.37 -8.45 11.13
C ALA A 388 -30.63 -9.37 12.12
N ALA A 389 -31.14 -10.59 12.35
CA ALA A 389 -30.47 -11.56 13.21
C ALA A 389 -29.14 -12.05 12.60
N CYS A 390 -29.10 -12.24 11.28
CA CYS A 390 -27.88 -12.63 10.57
C CYS A 390 -26.81 -11.54 10.63
N ASP A 391 -27.21 -10.29 10.48
CA ASP A 391 -26.28 -9.15 10.52
C ASP A 391 -25.76 -8.87 11.95
N GLU A 392 -26.57 -9.14 12.97
CA GLU A 392 -26.18 -8.99 14.39
C GLU A 392 -25.30 -10.12 14.91
N GLY A 393 -25.41 -11.32 14.30
CA GLY A 393 -24.84 -12.55 14.84
C GLY A 393 -25.61 -13.10 16.03
N ILE A 394 -25.38 -14.37 16.35
CA ILE A 394 -26.13 -15.09 17.38
C ILE A 394 -25.19 -15.73 18.42
N LEU A 395 -24.09 -16.35 17.95
CA LEU A 395 -23.18 -17.12 18.78
C LEU A 395 -22.10 -16.25 19.43
N ALA A 396 -21.50 -15.37 18.62
CA ALA A 396 -20.38 -14.52 19.01
C ALA A 396 -20.44 -13.10 18.38
N GLY A 397 -21.62 -12.70 17.84
CA GLY A 397 -21.83 -11.37 17.27
C GLY A 397 -21.23 -11.14 15.91
N TYR A 398 -20.90 -12.20 15.19
CA TYR A 398 -20.40 -12.15 13.83
C TYR A 398 -21.52 -12.47 12.82
N ARG A 399 -21.38 -11.95 11.61
CA ARG A 399 -22.37 -12.14 10.56
C ARG A 399 -22.57 -13.62 10.26
N VAL A 400 -23.83 -14.03 10.21
CA VAL A 400 -24.22 -15.40 9.83
C VAL A 400 -24.16 -15.56 8.32
N VAL A 401 -23.65 -16.71 7.82
CA VAL A 401 -23.50 -17.02 6.39
C VAL A 401 -23.80 -18.50 6.09
N ASP A 402 -23.99 -18.80 4.81
CA ASP A 402 -24.02 -20.15 4.22
C ASP A 402 -25.09 -21.06 4.81
N LEU A 403 -26.33 -20.58 4.79
CA LEU A 403 -27.49 -21.35 5.20
C LEU A 403 -28.75 -20.96 4.44
N LYS A 404 -29.68 -21.89 4.37
CA LYS A 404 -31.02 -21.69 3.86
C LYS A 404 -32.00 -21.64 5.01
N VAL A 405 -32.89 -20.66 4.94
CA VAL A 405 -33.96 -20.42 5.91
C VAL A 405 -35.27 -20.63 5.23
N ASP A 406 -36.07 -21.54 5.72
CA ASP A 406 -37.39 -21.86 5.20
C ASP A 406 -38.47 -21.52 6.21
N PHE A 407 -39.28 -20.53 5.87
CA PHE A 407 -40.49 -20.17 6.60
C PHE A 407 -41.65 -21.02 6.07
N TYR A 408 -42.01 -22.10 6.79
CA TYR A 408 -42.90 -23.11 6.26
C TYR A 408 -44.33 -23.08 6.87
N ASP A 409 -44.55 -22.50 8.08
CA ASP A 409 -45.85 -22.35 8.71
C ASP A 409 -45.83 -21.27 9.81
N GLY A 410 -47.01 -20.95 10.34
CA GLY A 410 -47.15 -19.97 11.43
C GLY A 410 -48.61 -19.72 11.79
N LYS A 411 -48.84 -18.70 12.63
CA LYS A 411 -50.19 -18.23 12.99
C LYS A 411 -50.25 -16.73 13.06
N GLN A 412 -51.37 -16.19 12.54
CA GLN A 412 -51.72 -14.78 12.70
C GLN A 412 -52.97 -14.59 13.53
N HIS A 413 -53.15 -13.39 14.08
CA HIS A 413 -54.35 -12.95 14.75
C HIS A 413 -55.03 -11.87 13.92
N PRO A 414 -56.37 -11.91 13.74
CA PRO A 414 -57.05 -10.99 12.81
C PRO A 414 -56.87 -9.50 13.10
N VAL A 415 -56.57 -9.12 14.35
CA VAL A 415 -56.47 -7.72 14.78
C VAL A 415 -55.06 -7.36 15.24
N ASP A 416 -54.37 -8.27 15.95
CA ASP A 416 -53.10 -7.98 16.62
C ASP A 416 -51.85 -8.34 15.79
N SER A 417 -52.01 -8.91 14.61
CA SER A 417 -50.89 -9.21 13.72
C SER A 417 -50.47 -7.98 12.92
N LYS A 418 -49.18 -7.63 13.04
CA LYS A 418 -48.54 -6.48 12.40
C LYS A 418 -47.15 -6.86 11.92
N ASP A 419 -46.61 -6.10 10.97
CA ASP A 419 -45.25 -6.28 10.45
C ASP A 419 -44.19 -6.41 11.52
N ILE A 420 -44.20 -5.52 12.51
CA ILE A 420 -43.23 -5.54 13.61
C ILE A 420 -43.33 -6.81 14.49
N ALA A 421 -44.52 -7.38 14.64
CA ALA A 421 -44.73 -8.64 15.37
C ALA A 421 -44.12 -9.82 14.60
N PHE A 422 -44.33 -9.90 13.28
CA PHE A 422 -43.72 -10.92 12.44
C PHE A 422 -42.22 -10.74 12.27
N GLN A 423 -41.73 -9.51 12.19
CA GLN A 423 -40.29 -9.23 12.18
C GLN A 423 -39.61 -9.72 13.47
N THR A 424 -40.23 -9.45 14.63
CA THR A 424 -39.72 -9.90 15.94
C THR A 424 -39.81 -11.42 16.07
N ALA A 425 -40.93 -12.02 15.66
CA ALA A 425 -41.12 -13.46 15.70
C ALA A 425 -40.14 -14.18 14.76
N GLY A 426 -39.94 -13.70 13.53
CA GLY A 426 -38.96 -14.23 12.58
C GLY A 426 -37.53 -14.15 13.10
N LYS A 427 -37.14 -13.01 13.70
CA LYS A 427 -35.82 -12.83 14.33
C LYS A 427 -35.57 -13.87 15.42
N ASN A 428 -36.53 -14.09 16.31
CA ASN A 428 -36.36 -15.03 17.43
C ASN A 428 -36.50 -16.49 17.00
N ALA A 429 -37.41 -16.82 16.08
CA ALA A 429 -37.49 -18.15 15.49
C ALA A 429 -36.17 -18.55 14.84
N PHE A 430 -35.55 -17.62 14.10
CA PHE A 430 -34.25 -17.86 13.49
C PHE A 430 -33.16 -18.12 14.54
N LYS A 431 -33.09 -17.31 15.62
CA LYS A 431 -32.14 -17.51 16.70
C LYS A 431 -32.26 -18.89 17.35
N GLU A 432 -33.50 -19.33 17.63
CA GLU A 432 -33.74 -20.65 18.22
C GLU A 432 -33.37 -21.79 17.26
N SER A 433 -33.78 -21.70 15.98
CA SER A 433 -33.40 -22.66 14.94
C SER A 433 -31.90 -22.76 14.77
N PHE A 434 -31.21 -21.61 14.78
CA PHE A 434 -29.75 -21.52 14.65
C PHE A 434 -29.03 -22.23 15.79
N MET A 435 -29.47 -22.01 17.04
CA MET A 435 -28.90 -22.69 18.21
C MET A 435 -29.14 -24.20 18.20
N ALA A 436 -30.26 -24.66 17.63
CA ALA A 436 -30.57 -26.08 17.46
C ALA A 436 -29.76 -26.76 16.35
N ALA A 437 -29.24 -25.98 15.38
CA ALA A 437 -28.59 -26.47 14.16
C ALA A 437 -27.06 -26.70 14.31
N GLN A 438 -26.56 -26.90 15.51
CA GLN A 438 -25.12 -27.06 15.77
C GLN A 438 -24.29 -25.88 15.22
N PRO A 439 -24.47 -24.68 15.78
CA PRO A 439 -23.77 -23.49 15.29
C PRO A 439 -22.25 -23.61 15.47
N GLY A 440 -21.51 -22.88 14.62
CA GLY A 440 -20.07 -22.82 14.66
C GLY A 440 -19.54 -21.55 14.04
N LEU A 441 -18.24 -21.31 14.25
CA LEU A 441 -17.53 -20.18 13.69
C LEU A 441 -16.67 -20.59 12.48
N LEU A 442 -16.55 -19.66 11.55
CA LEU A 442 -15.62 -19.72 10.43
C LEU A 442 -14.55 -18.66 10.62
N GLU A 443 -13.29 -19.02 10.31
CA GLU A 443 -12.16 -18.11 10.27
C GLU A 443 -11.77 -17.77 8.82
N PRO A 444 -11.35 -16.52 8.55
CA PRO A 444 -10.85 -16.15 7.23
C PRO A 444 -9.47 -16.74 7.00
N ILE A 445 -9.31 -17.39 5.85
CA ILE A 445 -8.05 -17.91 5.33
C ILE A 445 -7.53 -16.94 4.27
N VAL A 446 -6.22 -16.65 4.34
CA VAL A 446 -5.52 -15.79 3.39
C VAL A 446 -4.46 -16.58 2.63
N ASN A 447 -4.33 -16.27 1.34
CA ASN A 447 -3.18 -16.68 0.55
C ASN A 447 -2.02 -15.74 0.88
N VAL A 448 -0.90 -16.32 1.26
CA VAL A 448 0.33 -15.60 1.59
C VAL A 448 1.42 -16.03 0.62
N GLU A 449 2.10 -15.07 0.02
CA GLU A 449 3.33 -15.30 -0.74
C GLU A 449 4.49 -14.66 0.02
N VAL A 450 5.45 -15.47 0.44
CA VAL A 450 6.63 -15.03 1.18
C VAL A 450 7.85 -15.10 0.27
N LYS A 451 8.48 -13.97 -0.01
CA LYS A 451 9.69 -13.88 -0.83
C LYS A 451 10.93 -13.74 0.07
N VAL A 452 11.84 -14.71 0.00
CA VAL A 452 13.02 -14.79 0.86
C VAL A 452 14.23 -15.33 0.09
N PRO A 453 15.48 -14.97 0.49
CA PRO A 453 16.66 -15.66 -0.04
C PRO A 453 16.60 -17.16 0.25
N GLU A 454 17.16 -17.97 -0.64
CA GLU A 454 17.11 -19.44 -0.58
C GLU A 454 17.57 -20.02 0.77
N GLU A 455 18.59 -19.43 1.38
CA GLU A 455 19.14 -19.85 2.67
C GLU A 455 18.15 -19.81 3.85
N TYR A 456 17.07 -18.98 3.76
CA TYR A 456 16.03 -18.84 4.80
C TYR A 456 14.73 -19.58 4.50
N MET A 457 14.64 -20.25 3.35
CA MET A 457 13.41 -20.93 2.93
C MET A 457 12.93 -21.96 3.95
N GLY A 458 13.84 -22.77 4.49
CA GLY A 458 13.52 -23.81 5.49
C GLY A 458 12.93 -23.23 6.77
N ASP A 459 13.51 -22.16 7.29
CA ASP A 459 13.05 -21.51 8.52
C ASP A 459 11.65 -20.88 8.33
N VAL A 460 11.42 -20.27 7.16
CA VAL A 460 10.13 -19.68 6.81
C VAL A 460 9.05 -20.75 6.64
N MET A 461 9.35 -21.88 5.99
CA MET A 461 8.41 -22.99 5.86
C MET A 461 8.06 -23.60 7.24
N GLY A 462 9.04 -23.70 8.14
CA GLY A 462 8.84 -24.10 9.51
C GLY A 462 7.94 -23.16 10.31
N ASP A 463 8.16 -21.83 10.19
CA ASP A 463 7.32 -20.81 10.85
C ASP A 463 5.89 -20.83 10.30
N ILE A 464 5.70 -20.93 8.99
CA ILE A 464 4.37 -21.06 8.34
C ILE A 464 3.62 -22.29 8.89
N SER A 465 4.29 -23.45 8.96
CA SER A 465 3.68 -24.67 9.49
C SER A 465 3.30 -24.53 10.96
N GLY A 466 4.13 -23.85 11.76
CA GLY A 466 3.85 -23.55 13.17
C GLY A 466 2.64 -22.63 13.37
N ARG A 467 2.26 -21.83 12.36
CA ARG A 467 1.10 -20.93 12.34
C ARG A 467 -0.15 -21.56 11.73
N ARG A 468 -0.31 -22.86 11.78
CA ARG A 468 -1.42 -23.58 11.15
C ARG A 468 -1.48 -23.37 9.63
N GLY A 469 -0.37 -22.96 9.01
CA GLY A 469 -0.30 -22.69 7.58
C GLY A 469 -0.15 -23.95 6.75
N LYS A 470 -0.78 -23.95 5.57
CA LYS A 470 -0.67 -25.00 4.56
C LYS A 470 0.17 -24.49 3.40
N ILE A 471 1.34 -25.10 3.20
CA ILE A 471 2.22 -24.76 2.09
C ILE A 471 1.59 -25.31 0.80
N MET A 472 1.47 -24.44 -0.20
CA MET A 472 0.85 -24.74 -1.50
C MET A 472 1.90 -24.98 -2.58
N GLY A 473 3.07 -24.38 -2.46
CA GLY A 473 4.17 -24.54 -3.42
C GLY A 473 5.31 -23.56 -3.16
N VAL A 474 6.39 -23.74 -3.91
CA VAL A 474 7.56 -22.86 -3.91
C VAL A 474 7.96 -22.59 -5.35
N ASP A 475 8.14 -21.32 -5.71
CA ASP A 475 8.64 -20.87 -7.01
C ASP A 475 9.98 -20.17 -6.83
N SER A 476 10.87 -20.32 -7.81
CA SER A 476 12.13 -19.56 -7.85
C SER A 476 11.94 -18.21 -8.54
N ASP A 477 12.49 -17.15 -7.95
CA ASP A 477 12.45 -15.79 -8.50
C ASP A 477 13.86 -15.16 -8.39
N GLY A 478 14.71 -15.52 -9.34
CA GLY A 478 16.13 -15.16 -9.35
C GLY A 478 16.89 -15.75 -8.17
N HIS A 479 17.46 -14.88 -7.32
CA HIS A 479 18.15 -15.26 -6.09
C HIS A 479 17.20 -15.45 -4.89
N PHE A 480 15.91 -15.32 -5.10
CA PHE A 480 14.88 -15.45 -4.08
C PHE A 480 14.01 -16.68 -4.34
N GLN A 481 13.47 -17.23 -3.27
CA GLN A 481 12.43 -18.24 -3.29
C GLN A 481 11.10 -17.60 -2.86
N LYS A 482 10.03 -17.94 -3.56
CA LYS A 482 8.67 -17.48 -3.28
C LYS A 482 7.86 -18.64 -2.72
N VAL A 483 7.67 -18.66 -1.41
CA VAL A 483 6.86 -19.67 -0.71
C VAL A 483 5.40 -19.24 -0.75
N LYS A 484 4.53 -20.05 -1.36
CA LYS A 484 3.08 -19.85 -1.40
C LYS A 484 2.41 -20.70 -0.34
N ALA A 485 1.56 -20.09 0.46
CA ALA A 485 0.86 -20.79 1.54
C ALA A 485 -0.54 -20.21 1.79
N GLN A 486 -1.37 -20.99 2.49
CA GLN A 486 -2.64 -20.55 3.05
C GLN A 486 -2.54 -20.57 4.57
N LEU A 487 -2.89 -19.44 5.20
CA LEU A 487 -2.85 -19.28 6.65
C LEU A 487 -4.14 -18.64 7.16
N PRO A 488 -4.57 -18.98 8.40
CA PRO A 488 -5.60 -18.20 9.07
C PRO A 488 -5.14 -16.76 9.30
N GLN A 489 -6.00 -15.79 9.02
CA GLN A 489 -5.67 -14.37 9.18
C GLN A 489 -5.25 -14.04 10.63
N ALA A 490 -5.81 -14.74 11.62
CA ALA A 490 -5.46 -14.57 13.03
C ALA A 490 -3.98 -14.86 13.33
N GLU A 491 -3.30 -15.67 12.52
CA GLU A 491 -1.89 -16.04 12.71
C GLU A 491 -0.91 -15.04 12.05
N LEU A 492 -1.42 -14.05 11.30
CA LEU A 492 -0.59 -13.09 10.57
C LEU A 492 -0.27 -11.82 11.36
N HIS A 493 -0.81 -11.67 12.56
CA HIS A 493 -0.44 -10.53 13.39
C HIS A 493 1.09 -10.48 13.59
N ASN A 494 1.70 -9.33 13.30
CA ASN A 494 3.15 -9.10 13.35
C ASN A 494 4.01 -10.04 12.45
N TYR A 495 3.40 -10.72 11.47
CA TYR A 495 4.12 -11.65 10.60
C TYR A 495 5.20 -10.96 9.77
N ALA A 496 4.96 -9.74 9.28
CA ALA A 496 5.97 -8.96 8.56
C ALA A 496 7.24 -8.73 9.39
N THR A 497 7.09 -8.40 10.68
CA THR A 497 8.21 -8.21 11.60
C THR A 497 8.95 -9.53 11.84
N LYS A 498 8.21 -10.63 11.98
CA LYS A 498 8.80 -11.97 12.15
C LYS A 498 9.62 -12.40 10.94
N ILE A 499 9.08 -12.24 9.71
CA ILE A 499 9.79 -12.56 8.46
C ILE A 499 11.08 -11.75 8.35
N ARG A 500 11.03 -10.44 8.59
CA ARG A 500 12.24 -9.60 8.58
C ARG A 500 13.28 -10.06 9.59
N SER A 501 12.84 -10.42 10.80
CA SER A 501 13.75 -10.95 11.84
C SER A 501 14.39 -12.27 11.42
N LEU A 502 13.65 -13.20 10.82
CA LEU A 502 14.17 -14.49 10.36
C LEU A 502 15.16 -14.35 9.20
N THR A 503 15.00 -13.34 8.35
CA THR A 503 15.73 -13.20 7.09
C THR A 503 16.76 -12.06 7.07
N GLY A 504 17.11 -11.53 8.24
CA GLY A 504 18.03 -10.38 8.33
C GLY A 504 17.53 -9.14 7.58
N GLY A 505 16.21 -8.91 7.56
CA GLY A 505 15.56 -7.77 6.90
C GLY A 505 15.27 -7.95 5.41
N ARG A 506 15.66 -9.07 4.80
CA ARG A 506 15.58 -9.29 3.34
C ARG A 506 14.27 -9.94 2.87
N GLY A 507 13.50 -10.54 3.79
CA GLY A 507 12.22 -11.19 3.46
C GLY A 507 11.03 -10.22 3.54
N PHE A 508 10.05 -10.45 2.69
CA PHE A 508 8.76 -9.78 2.74
C PHE A 508 7.65 -10.73 2.31
N HIS A 509 6.41 -10.38 2.65
CA HIS A 509 5.26 -11.16 2.23
C HIS A 509 4.17 -10.24 1.67
N THR A 510 3.28 -10.85 0.91
CA THR A 510 2.02 -10.28 0.47
C THR A 510 0.89 -11.19 0.90
N GLU A 511 -0.30 -10.62 1.16
CA GLU A 511 -1.46 -11.37 1.59
C GLU A 511 -2.70 -10.98 0.79
N THR A 512 -3.54 -11.97 0.48
CA THR A 512 -4.83 -11.78 -0.17
C THR A 512 -5.87 -12.72 0.46
N HIS A 513 -7.08 -12.19 0.70
CA HIS A 513 -8.17 -13.04 1.20
C HIS A 513 -8.44 -14.20 0.22
N SER A 514 -8.61 -15.40 0.77
CA SER A 514 -8.94 -16.60 -0.01
C SER A 514 -10.39 -17.03 0.21
N HIS A 515 -10.69 -17.57 1.37
CA HIS A 515 -11.99 -18.14 1.70
C HIS A 515 -12.18 -18.22 3.21
N TYR A 516 -13.29 -18.82 3.65
CA TYR A 516 -13.57 -19.09 5.06
C TYR A 516 -13.57 -20.59 5.34
N GLU A 517 -12.89 -21.01 6.43
CA GLU A 517 -12.87 -22.39 6.92
C GLU A 517 -13.41 -22.50 8.34
N ASN A 518 -13.80 -23.72 8.74
CA ASN A 518 -14.26 -23.96 10.11
C ASN A 518 -13.16 -23.67 11.12
N LEU A 519 -13.45 -22.81 12.08
CA LEU A 519 -12.56 -22.53 13.21
C LEU A 519 -12.43 -23.80 14.09
N PRO A 520 -11.20 -24.25 14.45
CA PRO A 520 -11.04 -25.38 15.37
C PRO A 520 -11.70 -25.12 16.73
N ARG A 521 -12.30 -26.14 17.33
CA ARG A 521 -13.14 -26.02 18.54
C ARG A 521 -12.47 -25.28 19.71
N GLU A 522 -11.20 -25.47 19.88
CA GLU A 522 -10.43 -24.81 20.94
C GLU A 522 -10.44 -23.28 20.78
N PHE A 523 -10.21 -22.78 19.57
CA PHE A 523 -10.24 -21.36 19.25
C PHE A 523 -11.68 -20.82 19.23
N GLU A 524 -12.64 -21.61 18.72
CA GLU A 524 -14.07 -21.26 18.71
C GLU A 524 -14.56 -20.95 20.13
N GLN A 525 -14.23 -21.79 21.11
CA GLN A 525 -14.61 -21.57 22.50
C GLN A 525 -14.00 -20.30 23.09
N LYS A 526 -12.73 -19.99 22.76
CA LYS A 526 -12.06 -18.76 23.21
C LYS A 526 -12.77 -17.51 22.67
N VAL A 527 -13.12 -17.50 21.38
CA VAL A 527 -13.83 -16.39 20.73
C VAL A 527 -15.22 -16.17 21.34
N ILE A 528 -15.98 -17.24 21.52
CA ILE A 528 -17.32 -17.17 22.13
C ILE A 528 -17.24 -16.68 23.59
N ALA A 529 -16.26 -17.16 24.36
CA ALA A 529 -16.08 -16.72 25.75
C ALA A 529 -15.69 -15.24 25.84
N ALA A 530 -14.83 -14.75 24.93
CA ALA A 530 -14.45 -13.34 24.86
C ALA A 530 -15.67 -12.45 24.55
N TYR A 531 -16.51 -12.84 23.60
CA TYR A 531 -17.73 -12.09 23.25
C TYR A 531 -18.72 -12.02 24.41
N LYS A 532 -18.92 -13.13 25.16
CA LYS A 532 -19.82 -13.14 26.33
C LYS A 532 -19.36 -12.16 27.41
N ARG A 533 -18.04 -12.13 27.71
CA ARG A 533 -17.47 -11.18 28.68
C ARG A 533 -17.71 -9.73 28.28
N GLN A 534 -17.51 -9.39 26.98
CA GLN A 534 -17.74 -8.02 26.48
C GLN A 534 -19.21 -7.57 26.58
N ARG A 535 -20.17 -8.49 26.67
CA ARG A 535 -21.59 -8.15 26.83
C ARG A 535 -22.02 -8.03 28.29
N GLU A 536 -21.24 -8.57 29.20
CA GLU A 536 -21.49 -8.49 30.65
C GLU A 536 -20.87 -7.21 31.28
N GLU A 537 -19.85 -6.64 30.63
CA GLU A 537 -19.28 -5.31 30.91
C GLU A 537 -20.11 -4.19 30.24
#